data_d50e4d2e541a713ac0d2048efcb96f80
#
_entry.id   d50e4d2e541a713ac0d2048efcb96f80
#
_cell.length_a   1.000
_cell.length_b   1.000
_cell.length_c   1.000
_cell.angle_alpha   90.00
_cell.angle_beta   90.00
_cell.angle_gamma   90.00
#
_symmetry.space_group_name_H-M   'P 1'
#
loop_
_entity.id
_entity.type
_entity.pdbx_description
1 polymer ?
#
loop_
_entity_poly.entity_id
_entity_poly.type
_entity_poly.pdbx_seq_one_letter_code
_entity_poly.pdbx_strand_id
1 'polypeptide(L)'
;IATYGEDATSAAVRYQVSPQQVVCIDLLYGLNKHRTLMPTFVTKAELVNAAQSIFNLDGVTASTIQESVGFVAQRALAMIVNLGCDIAQQGVATVEDINVAVKLGLGYPYGPIEWGDVLGAEKILKILDRMTAITRDQRYRPSPWLRRRVQLGLPLVHTTH
;
A
#
# COMPACT_ATOMS: atom_id res chain seq x y z
N ILE A 1 0.37 15.47 -0.96
CA ILE A 1 0.98 14.58 -1.96
C ILE A 1 0.41 13.17 -1.76
N ALA A 2 0.00 12.51 -2.84
CA ALA A 2 -0.36 11.08 -2.78
C ALA A 2 0.90 10.21 -2.92
N THR A 3 1.10 9.28 -1.99
CA THR A 3 2.27 8.39 -1.99
C THR A 3 1.88 6.93 -1.91
N TYR A 4 2.77 6.08 -2.42
CA TYR A 4 2.67 4.62 -2.37
C TYR A 4 4.02 4.06 -1.92
N GLY A 5 4.07 3.48 -0.70
CA GLY A 5 5.24 2.78 -0.17
C GLY A 5 6.44 3.64 0.21
N GLU A 6 6.27 4.97 0.33
CA GLU A 6 7.32 5.88 0.79
C GLU A 6 6.84 6.72 1.98
N ASP A 7 7.76 7.32 2.73
CA ASP A 7 7.47 8.31 3.76
C ASP A 7 7.31 9.71 3.17
N ALA A 8 6.83 10.65 3.99
CA ALA A 8 6.57 12.01 3.54
C ALA A 8 7.86 12.79 3.21
N THR A 9 8.95 12.51 3.92
CA THR A 9 10.26 13.13 3.66
C THR A 9 10.81 12.68 2.31
N SER A 10 10.80 11.36 2.03
CA SER A 10 11.22 10.82 0.73
C SER A 10 10.38 11.38 -0.42
N ALA A 11 9.07 11.53 -0.20
CA ALA A 11 8.18 12.17 -1.17
C ALA A 11 8.54 13.65 -1.40
N ALA A 12 8.78 14.42 -0.33
CA ALA A 12 9.16 15.83 -0.43
C ALA A 12 10.45 16.01 -1.23
N VAL A 13 11.47 15.19 -0.95
CA VAL A 13 12.74 15.21 -1.69
C VAL A 13 12.53 14.86 -3.16
N ARG A 14 11.78 13.80 -3.47
CA ARG A 14 11.52 13.36 -4.84
C ARG A 14 10.76 14.40 -5.67
N TYR A 15 9.82 15.12 -5.05
CA TYR A 15 9.08 16.19 -5.71
C TYR A 15 9.75 17.56 -5.62
N GLN A 16 10.91 17.67 -4.95
CA GLN A 16 11.68 18.90 -4.78
C GLN A 16 10.85 20.02 -4.11
N VAL A 17 10.05 19.67 -3.10
CA VAL A 17 9.24 20.60 -2.33
C VAL A 17 9.74 20.70 -0.90
N SER A 18 9.46 21.85 -0.25
CA SER A 18 9.88 22.05 1.15
C SER A 18 9.24 21.03 2.09
N PRO A 19 10.01 20.21 2.82
CA PRO A 19 9.47 19.22 3.76
C PRO A 19 8.57 19.84 4.84
N GLN A 20 8.81 21.10 5.23
CA GLN A 20 7.99 21.82 6.21
C GLN A 20 6.55 22.10 5.74
N GLN A 21 6.29 21.96 4.44
CA GLN A 21 5.02 22.28 3.79
C GLN A 21 4.33 21.06 3.17
N VAL A 22 4.73 19.86 3.56
CA VAL A 22 4.20 18.61 2.98
C VAL A 22 3.35 17.85 3.98
N VAL A 23 2.16 17.46 3.52
CA VAL A 23 1.35 16.41 4.10
C VAL A 23 1.03 15.40 3.00
N CYS A 24 1.33 14.13 3.23
CA CYS A 24 0.99 13.04 2.33
C CYS A 24 -0.37 12.44 2.70
N ILE A 25 -1.04 11.84 1.71
CA ILE A 25 -2.33 11.18 1.87
C ILE A 25 -2.32 9.80 1.26
N ASP A 26 -2.93 8.83 1.96
CA ASP A 26 -3.13 7.48 1.45
C ASP A 26 -4.30 7.43 0.46
N LEU A 27 -4.03 6.99 -0.77
CA LEU A 27 -5.05 6.82 -1.81
C LEU A 27 -5.27 5.34 -2.18
N LEU A 28 -4.78 4.38 -1.39
CA LEU A 28 -4.92 2.97 -1.75
C LEU A 28 -6.39 2.56 -1.89
N TYR A 29 -7.24 3.05 -1.00
CA TYR A 29 -8.70 2.83 -1.02
C TYR A 29 -9.50 4.03 -1.56
N GLY A 30 -8.86 5.04 -2.13
CA GLY A 30 -9.50 6.28 -2.55
C GLY A 30 -9.78 7.23 -1.39
N LEU A 31 -10.67 8.22 -1.61
CA LEU A 31 -10.97 9.29 -0.64
C LEU A 31 -12.36 9.19 -0.02
N ASN A 32 -13.18 8.22 -0.43
CA ASN A 32 -14.60 8.13 -0.04
C ASN A 32 -14.83 7.43 1.31
N LYS A 33 -13.77 6.90 1.90
CA LYS A 33 -13.78 6.26 3.22
C LYS A 33 -12.85 7.03 4.14
N HIS A 34 -12.45 6.41 5.24
CA HIS A 34 -11.48 6.99 6.15
C HIS A 34 -10.19 7.42 5.41
N ARG A 35 -9.73 8.65 5.64
CA ARG A 35 -8.52 9.22 5.06
C ARG A 35 -7.38 9.19 6.05
N THR A 36 -6.20 8.84 5.59
CA THR A 36 -4.99 8.86 6.43
C THR A 36 -4.00 9.87 5.88
N LEU A 37 -3.60 10.81 6.73
CA LEU A 37 -2.64 11.85 6.44
C LEU A 37 -1.31 11.54 7.14
N MET A 38 -0.20 11.89 6.50
CA MET A 38 1.15 11.69 7.04
C MET A 38 1.99 12.92 6.73
N PRO A 39 2.24 13.81 7.71
CA PRO A 39 3.20 14.90 7.58
C PRO A 39 4.63 14.37 7.63
N THR A 40 5.61 15.19 7.21
CA THR A 40 7.00 14.96 7.57
C THR A 40 7.20 15.28 9.06
N PHE A 41 8.30 14.82 9.65
CA PHE A 41 8.63 15.13 11.05
C PHE A 41 8.93 16.62 11.30
N VAL A 42 9.08 17.44 10.26
CA VAL A 42 9.30 18.90 10.32
C VAL A 42 8.12 19.72 9.79
N THR A 43 7.02 19.10 9.38
CA THR A 43 5.83 19.81 8.90
C THR A 43 5.25 20.67 10.03
N LYS A 44 4.94 21.94 9.73
CA LYS A 44 4.36 22.86 10.71
C LYS A 44 2.97 22.40 11.17
N ALA A 45 2.70 22.50 12.47
CA ALA A 45 1.44 22.04 13.06
C ALA A 45 0.21 22.72 12.44
N GLU A 46 0.30 24.03 12.12
CA GLU A 46 -0.79 24.76 11.48
C GLU A 46 -1.17 24.15 10.12
N LEU A 47 -0.17 23.67 9.35
CA LEU A 47 -0.42 23.06 8.06
C LEU A 47 -1.06 21.66 8.21
N VAL A 48 -0.63 20.90 9.20
CA VAL A 48 -1.25 19.59 9.51
C VAL A 48 -2.73 19.77 9.86
N ASN A 49 -3.03 20.74 10.76
CA ASN A 49 -4.40 21.06 11.16
C ASN A 49 -5.24 21.56 9.98
N ALA A 50 -4.69 22.42 9.14
CA ALA A 50 -5.36 22.92 7.94
C ALA A 50 -5.65 21.78 6.96
N ALA A 51 -4.69 20.90 6.69
CA ALA A 51 -4.89 19.74 5.85
C ALA A 51 -5.99 18.80 6.40
N GLN A 52 -5.96 18.51 7.70
CA GLN A 52 -6.98 17.68 8.33
C GLN A 52 -8.37 18.32 8.24
N SER A 53 -8.48 19.63 8.46
CA SER A 53 -9.74 20.37 8.33
C SER A 53 -10.29 20.29 6.91
N ILE A 54 -9.45 20.50 5.90
CA ILE A 54 -9.83 20.41 4.47
C ILE A 54 -10.34 19.01 4.14
N PHE A 55 -9.64 17.98 4.58
CA PHE A 55 -10.01 16.59 4.29
C PHE A 55 -11.18 16.07 5.14
N ASN A 56 -11.70 16.84 6.09
CA ASN A 56 -12.91 16.56 6.86
C ASN A 56 -14.15 17.32 6.36
N LEU A 57 -14.03 18.25 5.41
CA LEU A 57 -15.11 19.16 5.00
C LEU A 57 -16.35 18.46 4.46
N ASP A 58 -16.22 17.29 3.86
CA ASP A 58 -17.31 16.49 3.31
C ASP A 58 -17.85 15.43 4.28
N GLY A 59 -17.46 15.49 5.56
CA GLY A 59 -17.88 14.56 6.61
C GLY A 59 -17.12 13.22 6.63
N VAL A 60 -16.20 13.00 5.72
CA VAL A 60 -15.32 11.81 5.76
C VAL A 60 -14.15 12.07 6.72
N THR A 61 -14.03 11.22 7.73
CA THR A 61 -12.98 11.39 8.76
C THR A 61 -11.57 11.25 8.20
N ALA A 62 -10.72 12.20 8.52
CA ALA A 62 -9.27 12.15 8.26
C ALA A 62 -8.50 12.03 9.57
N SER A 63 -7.59 11.05 9.66
CA SER A 63 -6.66 10.87 10.77
C SER A 63 -5.23 11.17 10.34
N THR A 64 -4.44 11.71 11.24
CA THR A 64 -3.01 11.93 11.01
C THR A 64 -2.20 10.86 11.73
N ILE A 65 -1.23 10.28 11.04
CA ILE A 65 -0.26 9.33 11.60
C ILE A 65 1.13 9.96 11.65
N GLN A 66 2.00 9.39 12.50
CA GLN A 66 3.42 9.72 12.47
C GLN A 66 4.06 9.28 11.16
N GLU A 67 5.11 9.99 10.75
CA GLU A 67 5.86 9.65 9.54
C GLU A 67 6.39 8.21 9.60
N SER A 68 6.16 7.47 8.56
CA SER A 68 6.60 6.07 8.41
C SER A 68 6.74 5.69 6.95
N VAL A 69 7.57 4.70 6.66
CA VAL A 69 7.71 4.18 5.29
C VAL A 69 6.44 3.43 4.89
N GLY A 70 5.66 4.03 4.01
CA GLY A 70 4.32 3.59 3.62
C GLY A 70 3.26 3.79 4.72
N PHE A 71 2.03 3.98 4.31
CA PHE A 71 0.88 4.04 5.21
C PHE A 71 0.56 2.67 5.82
N VAL A 72 -0.14 2.66 6.95
CA VAL A 72 -0.48 1.42 7.68
C VAL A 72 -1.21 0.42 6.77
N ALA A 73 -2.26 0.88 6.06
CA ALA A 73 -3.02 0.03 5.15
C ALA A 73 -2.16 -0.47 3.97
N GLN A 74 -1.33 0.41 3.40
CA GLN A 74 -0.41 0.03 2.32
C GLN A 74 0.54 -1.08 2.75
N ARG A 75 1.19 -0.94 3.91
CA ARG A 75 2.11 -1.97 4.44
C ARG A 75 1.42 -3.29 4.68
N ALA A 76 0.29 -3.27 5.40
CA ALA A 76 -0.42 -4.49 5.76
C ALA A 76 -0.90 -5.23 4.51
N LEU A 77 -1.58 -4.55 3.60
CA LEU A 77 -2.18 -5.18 2.43
C LEU A 77 -1.15 -5.62 1.40
N ALA A 78 -0.10 -4.80 1.16
CA ALA A 78 0.96 -5.21 0.26
C ALA A 78 1.67 -6.47 0.76
N MET A 79 1.89 -6.61 2.08
CA MET A 79 2.47 -7.82 2.65
C MET A 79 1.54 -9.03 2.57
N ILE A 80 0.24 -8.86 2.82
CA ILE A 80 -0.75 -9.93 2.70
C ILE A 80 -0.79 -10.46 1.27
N VAL A 81 -0.88 -9.57 0.28
CA VAL A 81 -0.86 -9.93 -1.14
C VAL A 81 0.46 -10.62 -1.51
N ASN A 82 1.57 -10.04 -1.09
CA ASN A 82 2.91 -10.58 -1.40
C ASN A 82 3.12 -11.99 -0.83
N LEU A 83 2.67 -12.23 0.41
CA LEU A 83 2.75 -13.55 1.03
C LEU A 83 1.90 -14.57 0.26
N GLY A 84 0.67 -14.22 -0.14
CA GLY A 84 -0.16 -15.08 -0.98
C GLY A 84 0.51 -15.42 -2.31
N CYS A 85 1.13 -14.42 -2.94
CA CYS A 85 1.91 -14.61 -4.16
C CYS A 85 3.15 -15.50 -3.96
N ASP A 86 3.86 -15.40 -2.82
CA ASP A 86 5.00 -16.25 -2.50
C ASP A 86 4.57 -17.71 -2.26
N ILE A 87 3.45 -17.95 -1.59
CA ILE A 87 2.87 -19.29 -1.38
C ILE A 87 2.53 -19.95 -2.73
N ALA A 88 1.89 -19.19 -3.64
CA ALA A 88 1.57 -19.66 -4.99
C ALA A 88 2.85 -19.91 -5.82
N GLN A 89 3.85 -19.02 -5.72
CA GLN A 89 5.15 -19.17 -6.42
C GLN A 89 5.90 -20.43 -6.00
N GLN A 90 5.79 -20.82 -4.75
CA GLN A 90 6.45 -22.00 -4.19
C GLN A 90 5.65 -23.31 -4.41
N GLY A 91 4.45 -23.22 -4.96
CA GLY A 91 3.58 -24.37 -5.19
C GLY A 91 3.07 -25.04 -3.89
N VAL A 92 3.01 -24.28 -2.78
CA VAL A 92 2.53 -24.79 -1.49
C VAL A 92 1.04 -25.07 -1.54
N ALA A 93 0.27 -24.22 -2.22
CA ALA A 93 -1.15 -24.37 -2.46
C ALA A 93 -1.55 -23.69 -3.78
N THR A 94 -2.71 -24.03 -4.31
CA THR A 94 -3.26 -23.37 -5.49
C THR A 94 -3.72 -21.95 -5.16
N VAL A 95 -3.80 -21.08 -6.18
CA VAL A 95 -4.32 -19.70 -6.02
C VAL A 95 -5.73 -19.73 -5.41
N GLU A 96 -6.57 -20.65 -5.85
CA GLU A 96 -7.92 -20.82 -5.34
C GLU A 96 -7.94 -21.22 -3.87
N ASP A 97 -7.17 -22.24 -3.47
CA ASP A 97 -7.08 -22.70 -2.08
C ASP A 97 -6.56 -21.61 -1.14
N ILE A 98 -5.54 -20.85 -1.57
CA ILE A 98 -4.99 -19.71 -0.80
C ILE A 98 -6.08 -18.67 -0.54
N ASN A 99 -6.82 -18.28 -1.59
CA ASN A 99 -7.86 -17.27 -1.47
C ASN A 99 -9.02 -17.76 -0.59
N VAL A 100 -9.49 -19.00 -0.78
CA VAL A 100 -10.57 -19.60 0.01
C VAL A 100 -10.17 -19.75 1.48
N ALA A 101 -8.98 -20.29 1.76
CA ALA A 101 -8.50 -20.49 3.12
C ALA A 101 -8.44 -19.20 3.94
N VAL A 102 -7.96 -18.10 3.33
CA VAL A 102 -7.88 -16.81 4.03
C VAL A 102 -9.25 -16.16 4.20
N LYS A 103 -10.13 -16.23 3.20
CA LYS A 103 -11.52 -15.74 3.34
C LYS A 103 -12.26 -16.45 4.47
N LEU A 104 -12.18 -17.80 4.53
CA LEU A 104 -12.87 -18.59 5.54
C LEU A 104 -12.20 -18.53 6.91
N GLY A 105 -10.86 -18.59 6.95
CA GLY A 105 -10.11 -18.65 8.20
C GLY A 105 -9.96 -17.31 8.92
N LEU A 106 -9.87 -16.20 8.18
CA LEU A 106 -9.65 -14.88 8.74
C LEU A 106 -10.84 -13.91 8.54
N GLY A 107 -11.89 -14.33 7.83
CA GLY A 107 -13.05 -13.50 7.55
C GLY A 107 -12.73 -12.29 6.63
N TYR A 108 -11.70 -12.39 5.80
CA TYR A 108 -11.36 -11.30 4.88
C TYR A 108 -12.35 -11.20 3.73
N PRO A 109 -12.64 -9.99 3.23
CA PRO A 109 -13.58 -9.80 2.13
C PRO A 109 -13.07 -10.38 0.80
N TYR A 110 -11.76 -10.48 0.63
CA TYR A 110 -11.08 -11.07 -0.51
C TYR A 110 -9.97 -11.99 -0.05
N GLY A 111 -9.64 -12.99 -0.86
CA GLY A 111 -8.40 -13.73 -0.68
C GLY A 111 -7.17 -12.87 -1.01
N PRO A 112 -5.97 -13.24 -0.55
CA PRO A 112 -4.77 -12.40 -0.70
C PRO A 112 -4.46 -12.03 -2.15
N ILE A 113 -4.54 -13.00 -3.05
CA ILE A 113 -4.19 -12.82 -4.46
C ILE A 113 -5.30 -12.05 -5.20
N GLU A 114 -6.59 -12.36 -4.93
CA GLU A 114 -7.73 -11.59 -5.42
C GLU A 114 -7.63 -10.11 -4.97
N TRP A 115 -7.24 -9.87 -3.73
CA TRP A 115 -7.11 -8.52 -3.20
C TRP A 115 -6.06 -7.70 -3.94
N GLY A 116 -4.96 -8.35 -4.35
CA GLY A 116 -3.94 -7.72 -5.17
C GLY A 116 -4.48 -7.22 -6.51
N ASP A 117 -5.36 -7.99 -7.16
CA ASP A 117 -6.01 -7.57 -8.41
C ASP A 117 -7.03 -6.44 -8.16
N VAL A 118 -7.84 -6.53 -7.10
CA VAL A 118 -8.82 -5.48 -6.72
C VAL A 118 -8.14 -4.14 -6.41
N LEU A 119 -7.01 -4.15 -5.69
CA LEU A 119 -6.27 -2.94 -5.34
C LEU A 119 -5.39 -2.42 -6.49
N GLY A 120 -5.08 -3.28 -7.43
CA GLY A 120 -4.16 -3.06 -8.54
C GLY A 120 -2.76 -3.58 -8.26
N ALA A 121 -2.40 -4.67 -8.94
CA ALA A 121 -1.12 -5.35 -8.77
C ALA A 121 0.09 -4.43 -8.95
N GLU A 122 0.03 -3.48 -9.88
CA GLU A 122 1.08 -2.47 -10.09
C GLU A 122 1.27 -1.55 -8.87
N LYS A 123 0.18 -1.15 -8.20
CA LYS A 123 0.26 -0.33 -6.98
C LYS A 123 0.90 -1.13 -5.85
N ILE A 124 0.52 -2.40 -5.69
CA ILE A 124 1.10 -3.30 -4.70
C ILE A 124 2.60 -3.49 -4.95
N LEU A 125 2.99 -3.77 -6.19
CA LEU A 125 4.39 -3.90 -6.56
C LEU A 125 5.18 -2.61 -6.27
N LYS A 126 4.63 -1.45 -6.63
CA LYS A 126 5.24 -0.14 -6.37
C LYS A 126 5.43 0.14 -4.89
N ILE A 127 4.44 -0.23 -4.05
CA ILE A 127 4.53 -0.10 -2.59
C ILE A 127 5.70 -0.94 -2.07
N LEU A 128 5.76 -2.21 -2.44
CA LEU A 128 6.80 -3.14 -1.98
C LEU A 128 8.20 -2.72 -2.46
N ASP A 129 8.35 -2.35 -3.73
CA ASP A 129 9.63 -1.91 -4.28
C ASP A 129 10.17 -0.67 -3.55
N ARG A 130 9.33 0.32 -3.28
CA ARG A 130 9.73 1.52 -2.55
C ARG A 130 10.07 1.23 -1.11
N MET A 131 9.25 0.44 -0.43
CA MET A 131 9.52 0.03 0.95
C MET A 131 10.84 -0.74 1.04
N THR A 132 11.09 -1.67 0.11
CA THR A 132 12.37 -2.41 0.03
C THR A 132 13.55 -1.47 -0.21
N ALA A 133 13.41 -0.49 -1.11
CA ALA A 133 14.47 0.45 -1.43
C ALA A 133 14.85 1.34 -0.24
N ILE A 134 13.85 1.81 0.52
CA ILE A 134 14.06 2.71 1.68
C ILE A 134 14.55 1.93 2.90
N THR A 135 13.88 0.83 3.25
CA THR A 135 14.15 0.09 4.50
C THR A 135 15.25 -0.96 4.35
N ARG A 136 15.48 -1.45 3.13
CA ARG A 136 16.33 -2.62 2.81
C ARG A 136 15.91 -3.88 3.58
N ASP A 137 14.67 -3.93 4.06
CA ASP A 137 14.13 -5.06 4.79
C ASP A 137 13.57 -6.10 3.82
N GLN A 138 14.08 -7.33 3.90
CA GLN A 138 13.70 -8.44 3.04
C GLN A 138 12.21 -8.83 3.15
N ARG A 139 11.54 -8.47 4.21
CA ARG A 139 10.10 -8.70 4.38
C ARG A 139 9.26 -8.03 3.29
N TYR A 140 9.76 -6.93 2.72
CA TYR A 140 9.07 -6.18 1.66
C TYR A 140 9.51 -6.58 0.25
N ARG A 141 10.42 -7.53 0.11
CA ARG A 141 10.86 -8.03 -1.19
C ARG A 141 9.67 -8.55 -2.01
N PRO A 142 9.39 -7.99 -3.18
CA PRO A 142 8.29 -8.48 -4.01
C PRO A 142 8.51 -9.92 -4.47
N SER A 143 7.45 -10.72 -4.40
CA SER A 143 7.42 -12.07 -4.93
C SER A 143 7.68 -12.07 -6.45
N PRO A 144 8.43 -13.05 -6.98
CA PRO A 144 8.55 -13.25 -8.43
C PRO A 144 7.18 -13.47 -9.11
N TRP A 145 6.21 -14.07 -8.43
CA TRP A 145 4.84 -14.23 -8.92
C TRP A 145 4.19 -12.89 -9.22
N LEU A 146 4.20 -11.98 -8.25
CA LEU A 146 3.67 -10.63 -8.39
C LEU A 146 4.39 -9.85 -9.50
N ARG A 147 5.72 -9.82 -9.44
CA ARG A 147 6.56 -9.04 -10.38
C ARG A 147 6.34 -9.45 -11.83
N ARG A 148 6.39 -10.77 -12.12
CA ARG A 148 6.23 -11.28 -13.48
C ARG A 148 4.85 -10.98 -14.05
N ARG A 149 3.78 -11.13 -13.24
CA ARG A 149 2.42 -10.84 -13.72
C ARG A 149 2.22 -9.37 -14.01
N VAL A 150 2.72 -8.48 -13.16
CA VAL A 150 2.71 -7.04 -13.44
C VAL A 150 3.49 -6.72 -14.73
N GLN A 151 4.67 -7.29 -14.92
CA GLN A 151 5.48 -7.07 -16.14
C GLN A 151 4.77 -7.55 -17.42
N LEU A 152 3.95 -8.59 -17.32
CA LEU A 152 3.22 -9.15 -18.45
C LEU A 152 1.80 -8.58 -18.60
N GLY A 153 1.37 -7.69 -17.70
CA GLY A 153 0.00 -7.16 -17.69
C GLY A 153 -1.05 -8.22 -17.36
N LEU A 154 -0.71 -9.26 -16.62
CA LEU A 154 -1.61 -10.36 -16.29
C LEU A 154 -2.19 -10.18 -14.87
N PRO A 155 -3.45 -10.61 -14.64
CA PRO A 155 -4.00 -10.70 -13.28
C PRO A 155 -3.17 -11.62 -12.40
N LEU A 156 -3.12 -11.33 -11.09
CA LEU A 156 -2.40 -12.16 -10.12
C LEU A 156 -3.02 -13.55 -9.98
N VAL A 157 -4.34 -13.64 -10.16
CA VAL A 157 -5.07 -14.92 -10.13
C VAL A 157 -4.83 -15.78 -11.38
N HIS A 158 -4.20 -15.22 -12.43
CA HIS A 158 -3.94 -15.96 -13.66
C HIS A 158 -2.97 -17.12 -13.42
N THR A 159 -3.43 -18.32 -13.68
CA THR A 159 -2.64 -19.56 -13.68
C THR A 159 -2.45 -20.03 -15.13
N THR A 160 -1.21 -20.26 -15.53
CA THR A 160 -0.92 -21.01 -16.78
C THR A 160 -1.04 -22.51 -16.47
N HIS A 161 -1.81 -23.18 -17.28
CA HIS A 161 -1.89 -24.65 -17.29
C HIS A 161 -0.60 -25.26 -17.84
#